data_eaa01ee148f5a6e924cd02a1f59018c3
#
_entry.id   eaa01ee148f5a6e924cd02a1f59018c3
#
_cell.length_a   1.000
_cell.length_b   1.000
_cell.length_c   1.000
_cell.angle_alpha   90.00
_cell.angle_beta   90.00
_cell.angle_gamma   90.00
#
_symmetry.space_group_name_H-M   'P 1'
#
loop_
_entity.id
_entity.type
_entity.pdbx_description
1 polymer ?
#
loop_
_entity_poly.entity_id
_entity_poly.type
_entity_poly.pdbx_seq_one_letter_code
_entity_poly.pdbx_strand_id
1 'polypeptide(L)'
;MNEPDSVSARERRVVFIAGLAYGLIVCFWANRNGALGIPRNDDAFYIRTAFHFAESGHFVPVSSYPTLFGQVLMSYPIIRIFGVSIAALQISVLTVGVVALLALYFFFRNYFAKVHSAIFVLILGLSPIFANISISYMTDIPAFSFQIFSLFFIAKVHFARKHNSLYFSAAALTAFVAFSIRQSGVTAVVTVFVMGLIATRSPARLRKSIFLVNAVVLGGTAFVFYYWRSLSPLYKSYPISWDQFANPVSFVATSLATIGMTYGLYLLPVLFLVSPRKFYLRYKGSYFISELLVVLSVVITFVILRPKPIGNYFSRFVPYAATVNANTSDVLSGREWQLLQVIGLVTTLIFLVVILRWSRQSFKNRSINFSGTSIIGISFVITIGFMAFAFEGGGFDRYGLILIPLLPAMLIKCSSDLSILRNRFSFSALAALLLIAVFGVKSFDSSTVFDGAKWKIANQEVESGTNPLHIDGGYEWFAYHQTNFDTTQIDKFVLWGKFSSDPEKLTPEEMKLVKDVCIVARVNKPEERDEEIRKLEETGLFGWKVQLALQKLWECG
;
A
#
# COMPACT_ATOMS: atom_id res chain seq x y z
N MET A 1 -28.08 15.00 -10.24
CA MET A 1 -27.02 14.29 -11.00
C MET A 1 -27.71 13.50 -12.08
N ASN A 2 -27.43 13.77 -13.37
CA ASN A 2 -27.88 12.93 -14.46
C ASN A 2 -27.38 11.50 -14.19
N GLU A 3 -28.19 10.47 -14.50
CA GLU A 3 -27.72 9.09 -14.44
C GLU A 3 -26.40 8.98 -15.18
N PRO A 4 -25.38 8.34 -14.60
CA PRO A 4 -24.11 8.17 -15.28
C PRO A 4 -24.36 7.38 -16.56
N ASP A 5 -23.84 7.89 -17.70
CA ASP A 5 -23.94 7.21 -18.99
C ASP A 5 -23.56 5.74 -18.85
N SER A 6 -24.34 4.86 -19.45
CA SER A 6 -24.07 3.42 -19.41
C SER A 6 -22.71 3.13 -20.03
N VAL A 7 -21.93 2.26 -19.37
CA VAL A 7 -20.60 1.87 -19.85
C VAL A 7 -20.72 1.11 -21.19
N SER A 8 -20.23 1.70 -22.27
CA SER A 8 -20.31 1.12 -23.61
C SER A 8 -19.42 -0.14 -23.75
N ALA A 9 -19.76 -1.02 -24.69
CA ALA A 9 -18.94 -2.20 -25.00
C ALA A 9 -17.51 -1.80 -25.44
N ARG A 10 -17.39 -0.70 -26.21
CA ARG A 10 -16.08 -0.14 -26.61
C ARG A 10 -15.27 0.31 -25.41
N GLU A 11 -15.88 1.00 -24.45
CA GLU A 11 -15.22 1.45 -23.24
C GLU A 11 -14.70 0.27 -22.42
N ARG A 12 -15.51 -0.78 -22.23
CA ARG A 12 -15.11 -2.01 -21.54
C ARG A 12 -13.88 -2.67 -22.20
N ARG A 13 -13.88 -2.79 -23.53
CA ARG A 13 -12.74 -3.37 -24.28
C ARG A 13 -11.47 -2.54 -24.09
N VAL A 14 -11.55 -1.22 -24.21
CA VAL A 14 -10.38 -0.31 -24.04
C VAL A 14 -9.80 -0.44 -22.64
N VAL A 15 -10.64 -0.43 -21.61
CA VAL A 15 -10.20 -0.54 -20.21
C VAL A 15 -9.56 -1.91 -19.95
N PHE A 16 -10.14 -2.98 -20.47
CA PHE A 16 -9.58 -4.33 -20.36
C PHE A 16 -8.20 -4.44 -21.04
N ILE A 17 -8.07 -3.95 -22.28
CA ILE A 17 -6.81 -3.94 -23.02
C ILE A 17 -5.75 -3.12 -22.29
N ALA A 18 -6.12 -1.95 -21.75
CA ALA A 18 -5.21 -1.10 -20.98
C ALA A 18 -4.71 -1.81 -19.70
N GLY A 19 -5.60 -2.51 -18.98
CA GLY A 19 -5.22 -3.30 -17.80
C GLY A 19 -4.28 -4.45 -18.15
N LEU A 20 -4.57 -5.18 -19.23
CA LEU A 20 -3.70 -6.26 -19.71
C LEU A 20 -2.32 -5.72 -20.13
N ALA A 21 -2.28 -4.62 -20.89
CA ALA A 21 -1.04 -3.99 -21.29
C ALA A 21 -0.22 -3.53 -20.09
N TYR A 22 -0.86 -2.93 -19.07
CA TYR A 22 -0.19 -2.55 -17.82
C TYR A 22 0.46 -3.77 -17.15
N GLY A 23 -0.28 -4.87 -16.97
CA GLY A 23 0.25 -6.09 -16.35
C GLY A 23 1.44 -6.67 -17.13
N LEU A 24 1.34 -6.73 -18.46
CA LEU A 24 2.43 -7.22 -19.32
C LEU A 24 3.67 -6.33 -19.24
N ILE A 25 3.51 -5.00 -19.24
CA ILE A 25 4.63 -4.05 -19.13
C ILE A 25 5.33 -4.21 -17.79
N VAL A 26 4.59 -4.25 -16.68
CA VAL A 26 5.16 -4.41 -15.33
C VAL A 26 5.88 -5.75 -15.19
N CYS A 27 5.29 -6.84 -15.67
CA CYS A 27 5.90 -8.17 -15.65
C CYS A 27 7.19 -8.23 -16.49
N PHE A 28 7.14 -7.73 -17.72
CA PHE A 28 8.31 -7.66 -18.61
C PHE A 28 9.46 -6.86 -17.97
N TRP A 29 9.13 -5.70 -17.41
CA TRP A 29 10.12 -4.83 -16.78
C TRP A 29 10.77 -5.47 -15.55
N ALA A 30 9.97 -6.05 -14.65
CA ALA A 30 10.49 -6.77 -13.50
C ALA A 30 11.40 -7.95 -13.90
N ASN A 31 10.98 -8.72 -14.93
CA ASN A 31 11.80 -9.81 -15.46
C ASN A 31 13.12 -9.31 -16.06
N ARG A 32 13.07 -8.24 -16.84
CA ARG A 32 14.28 -7.62 -17.46
C ARG A 32 15.29 -7.15 -16.41
N ASN A 33 14.82 -6.64 -15.27
CA ASN A 33 15.64 -6.17 -14.17
C ASN A 33 16.00 -7.28 -13.16
N GLY A 34 15.62 -8.54 -13.40
CA GLY A 34 15.93 -9.68 -12.54
C GLY A 34 15.14 -9.76 -11.23
N ALA A 35 14.04 -8.98 -11.12
CA ALA A 35 13.20 -8.95 -9.91
C ALA A 35 12.03 -9.95 -9.94
N LEU A 36 11.78 -10.61 -11.08
CA LEU A 36 10.78 -11.66 -11.19
C LEU A 36 11.39 -13.01 -10.80
N GLY A 37 10.74 -13.76 -9.92
CA GLY A 37 11.19 -15.08 -9.47
C GLY A 37 12.13 -15.04 -8.24
N ILE A 38 12.32 -13.88 -7.66
CA ILE A 38 13.06 -13.72 -6.39
C ILE A 38 12.14 -13.12 -5.32
N PRO A 39 12.35 -13.47 -4.05
CA PRO A 39 11.67 -12.78 -2.94
C PRO A 39 12.06 -11.31 -2.86
N ARG A 40 11.08 -10.48 -2.49
CA ARG A 40 11.25 -9.03 -2.35
C ARG A 40 10.63 -8.57 -1.03
N ASN A 41 11.46 -8.05 -0.12
CA ASN A 41 11.02 -7.61 1.20
C ASN A 41 10.41 -8.76 2.06
N ASP A 42 9.38 -8.47 2.86
CA ASP A 42 8.71 -9.43 3.76
C ASP A 42 8.08 -10.62 3.03
N ASP A 43 7.95 -10.59 1.70
CA ASP A 43 7.30 -11.66 0.93
C ASP A 43 8.05 -12.99 1.01
N ALA A 44 9.34 -12.98 1.32
CA ALA A 44 10.11 -14.18 1.56
C ALA A 44 9.46 -15.08 2.64
N PHE A 45 9.00 -14.49 3.74
CA PHE A 45 8.30 -15.22 4.80
C PHE A 45 6.93 -15.74 4.33
N TYR A 46 6.22 -14.95 3.54
CA TYR A 46 4.88 -15.32 3.05
C TYR A 46 4.95 -16.43 2.01
N ILE A 47 5.96 -16.37 1.12
CA ILE A 47 6.26 -17.42 0.14
C ILE A 47 6.56 -18.74 0.84
N ARG A 48 7.42 -18.73 1.86
CA ARG A 48 7.75 -19.93 2.62
C ARG A 48 6.54 -20.51 3.35
N THR A 49 5.73 -19.68 3.98
CA THR A 49 4.47 -20.11 4.60
C THR A 49 3.54 -20.76 3.57
N ALA A 50 3.43 -20.19 2.36
CA ALA A 50 2.59 -20.74 1.30
C ALA A 50 3.12 -22.09 0.77
N PHE A 51 4.43 -22.23 0.58
CA PHE A 51 5.05 -23.48 0.15
C PHE A 51 4.90 -24.56 1.22
N HIS A 52 5.21 -24.24 2.48
CA HIS A 52 5.02 -25.17 3.59
C HIS A 52 3.57 -25.66 3.70
N PHE A 53 2.60 -24.75 3.59
CA PHE A 53 1.17 -25.12 3.58
C PHE A 53 0.83 -26.04 2.41
N ALA A 54 1.37 -25.78 1.22
CA ALA A 54 1.10 -26.60 0.05
C ALA A 54 1.68 -28.02 0.17
N GLU A 55 2.80 -28.19 0.89
CA GLU A 55 3.45 -29.48 1.13
C GLU A 55 2.81 -30.25 2.28
N SER A 56 2.61 -29.59 3.42
CA SER A 56 2.21 -30.24 4.68
C SER A 56 0.71 -30.20 4.96
N GLY A 57 -0.04 -29.28 4.34
CA GLY A 57 -1.42 -28.97 4.69
C GLY A 57 -1.58 -28.17 6.00
N HIS A 58 -0.48 -27.87 6.69
CA HIS A 58 -0.48 -27.15 7.96
C HIS A 58 -0.13 -25.68 7.75
N PHE A 59 -0.99 -24.77 8.26
CA PHE A 59 -0.73 -23.35 8.25
C PHE A 59 0.13 -22.97 9.45
N VAL A 60 1.41 -22.68 9.20
CA VAL A 60 2.36 -22.20 10.20
C VAL A 60 2.90 -20.84 9.71
N PRO A 61 2.47 -19.72 10.27
CA PRO A 61 2.97 -18.42 9.87
C PRO A 61 4.42 -18.24 10.34
N VAL A 62 5.32 -18.00 9.40
CA VAL A 62 6.76 -17.74 9.71
C VAL A 62 6.93 -16.31 10.24
N SER A 63 6.03 -15.40 9.87
CA SER A 63 6.03 -14.02 10.34
C SER A 63 4.72 -13.70 11.05
N SER A 64 4.81 -12.95 12.14
CA SER A 64 3.68 -12.59 13.01
C SER A 64 2.86 -11.40 12.54
N TYR A 65 3.24 -10.74 11.42
CA TYR A 65 2.67 -9.44 11.09
C TYR A 65 1.33 -9.47 10.35
N PRO A 66 1.14 -10.12 9.18
CA PRO A 66 -0.15 -10.17 8.51
C PRO A 66 -0.97 -11.38 8.94
N THR A 67 -2.28 -11.32 8.76
CA THR A 67 -3.17 -12.48 8.91
C THR A 67 -2.83 -13.61 7.93
N LEU A 68 -2.45 -13.27 6.71
CA LEU A 68 -1.86 -14.11 5.66
C LEU A 68 -2.70 -15.32 5.20
N PHE A 69 -3.61 -15.81 6.03
CA PHE A 69 -4.37 -17.05 5.81
C PHE A 69 -5.12 -17.06 4.45
N GLY A 70 -5.82 -15.97 4.13
CA GLY A 70 -6.55 -15.85 2.87
C GLY A 70 -5.63 -15.91 1.65
N GLN A 71 -4.43 -15.30 1.72
CA GLN A 71 -3.48 -15.33 0.61
C GLN A 71 -2.87 -16.72 0.41
N VAL A 72 -2.53 -17.41 1.49
CA VAL A 72 -2.01 -18.79 1.44
C VAL A 72 -3.03 -19.75 0.81
N LEU A 73 -4.31 -19.64 1.20
CA LEU A 73 -5.38 -20.43 0.57
C LEU A 73 -5.52 -20.14 -0.92
N MET A 74 -5.44 -18.88 -1.34
CA MET A 74 -5.49 -18.50 -2.76
C MET A 74 -4.29 -19.00 -3.54
N SER A 75 -3.14 -19.14 -2.91
CA SER A 75 -1.90 -19.59 -3.54
C SER A 75 -1.84 -21.11 -3.69
N TYR A 76 -2.57 -21.85 -2.88
CA TYR A 76 -2.57 -23.32 -2.91
C TYR A 76 -2.83 -23.90 -4.31
N PRO A 77 -3.91 -23.52 -5.03
CA PRO A 77 -4.13 -24.02 -6.39
C PRO A 77 -3.03 -23.60 -7.37
N ILE A 78 -2.44 -22.41 -7.19
CA ILE A 78 -1.35 -21.93 -8.05
C ILE A 78 -0.11 -22.80 -7.88
N ILE A 79 0.26 -23.11 -6.62
CA ILE A 79 1.40 -23.97 -6.31
C ILE A 79 1.14 -25.40 -6.81
N ARG A 80 -0.10 -25.90 -6.71
CA ARG A 80 -0.45 -27.25 -7.21
C ARG A 80 -0.36 -27.36 -8.73
N ILE A 81 -0.60 -26.28 -9.48
CA ILE A 81 -0.57 -26.23 -10.94
C ILE A 81 0.85 -25.96 -11.46
N PHE A 82 1.54 -24.97 -10.90
CA PHE A 82 2.81 -24.46 -11.41
C PHE A 82 4.04 -24.94 -10.60
N GLY A 83 3.83 -25.74 -9.55
CA GLY A 83 4.90 -26.14 -8.64
C GLY A 83 5.37 -25.00 -7.72
N VAL A 84 6.52 -25.21 -7.09
CA VAL A 84 7.17 -24.25 -6.19
C VAL A 84 7.81 -23.14 -7.03
N SER A 85 7.02 -22.13 -7.41
CA SER A 85 7.46 -21.04 -8.28
C SER A 85 7.13 -19.67 -7.69
N ILE A 86 8.15 -18.92 -7.31
CA ILE A 86 8.02 -17.54 -6.81
C ILE A 86 7.43 -16.65 -7.89
N ALA A 87 7.89 -16.79 -9.14
CA ALA A 87 7.37 -16.02 -10.28
C ALA A 87 5.86 -16.23 -10.46
N ALA A 88 5.37 -17.47 -10.34
CA ALA A 88 3.93 -17.75 -10.44
C ALA A 88 3.13 -17.06 -9.34
N LEU A 89 3.64 -17.02 -8.11
CA LEU A 89 3.03 -16.32 -6.99
C LEU A 89 3.01 -14.80 -7.23
N GLN A 90 4.12 -14.21 -7.69
CA GLN A 90 4.21 -12.79 -8.01
C GLN A 90 3.26 -12.39 -9.15
N ILE A 91 3.21 -13.19 -10.23
CA ILE A 91 2.28 -12.97 -11.36
C ILE A 91 0.83 -13.06 -10.89
N SER A 92 0.51 -13.96 -9.95
CA SER A 92 -0.84 -14.06 -9.40
C SER A 92 -1.25 -12.79 -8.65
N VAL A 93 -0.34 -12.20 -7.86
CA VAL A 93 -0.57 -10.93 -7.17
C VAL A 93 -0.77 -9.80 -8.17
N LEU A 94 0.10 -9.69 -9.19
CA LEU A 94 -0.06 -8.71 -10.27
C LEU A 94 -1.42 -8.86 -10.97
N THR A 95 -1.82 -10.10 -11.27
CA THR A 95 -3.11 -10.38 -11.95
C THR A 95 -4.29 -9.90 -11.11
N VAL A 96 -4.31 -10.23 -9.82
CA VAL A 96 -5.36 -9.78 -8.89
C VAL A 96 -5.36 -8.26 -8.77
N GLY A 97 -4.17 -7.62 -8.73
CA GLY A 97 -4.01 -6.17 -8.73
C GLY A 97 -4.57 -5.51 -9.99
N VAL A 98 -4.29 -6.06 -11.17
CA VAL A 98 -4.86 -5.57 -12.45
C VAL A 98 -6.39 -5.70 -12.46
N VAL A 99 -6.93 -6.83 -12.02
CA VAL A 99 -8.39 -7.00 -11.90
C VAL A 99 -8.99 -5.99 -10.93
N ALA A 100 -8.29 -5.65 -9.85
CA ALA A 100 -8.73 -4.61 -8.92
C ALA A 100 -8.72 -3.22 -9.56
N LEU A 101 -7.72 -2.86 -10.37
CA LEU A 101 -7.73 -1.60 -11.13
C LEU A 101 -8.93 -1.52 -12.09
N LEU A 102 -9.28 -2.62 -12.77
CA LEU A 102 -10.48 -2.69 -13.61
C LEU A 102 -11.77 -2.53 -12.78
N ALA A 103 -11.88 -3.24 -11.67
CA ALA A 103 -13.03 -3.12 -10.76
C ALA A 103 -13.16 -1.71 -10.19
N LEU A 104 -12.04 -1.07 -9.83
CA LEU A 104 -11.97 0.30 -9.34
C LEU A 104 -12.46 1.30 -10.41
N TYR A 105 -12.06 1.12 -11.67
CA TYR A 105 -12.57 1.93 -12.77
C TYR A 105 -14.09 1.85 -12.85
N PHE A 106 -14.66 0.63 -12.89
CA PHE A 106 -16.11 0.45 -12.97
C PHE A 106 -16.84 0.88 -11.69
N PHE A 107 -16.20 0.77 -10.53
CA PHE A 107 -16.73 1.34 -9.30
C PHE A 107 -16.91 2.85 -9.43
N PHE A 108 -15.87 3.57 -9.85
CA PHE A 108 -15.95 5.02 -10.01
C PHE A 108 -16.88 5.46 -11.14
N ARG A 109 -17.00 4.67 -12.22
CA ARG A 109 -17.93 4.96 -13.33
C ARG A 109 -19.41 4.99 -12.90
N ASN A 110 -19.75 4.39 -11.77
CA ASN A 110 -21.09 4.53 -11.20
C ASN A 110 -21.36 5.95 -10.64
N TYR A 111 -20.33 6.75 -10.39
CA TYR A 111 -20.44 8.03 -9.68
C TYR A 111 -19.83 9.21 -10.44
N PHE A 112 -18.89 8.95 -11.33
CA PHE A 112 -18.08 9.98 -11.99
C PHE A 112 -18.04 9.79 -13.50
N ALA A 113 -17.75 10.89 -14.20
CA ALA A 113 -17.49 10.86 -15.63
C ALA A 113 -16.28 9.97 -15.96
N LYS A 114 -16.26 9.41 -17.19
CA LYS A 114 -15.21 8.52 -17.71
C LYS A 114 -13.79 9.03 -17.45
N VAL A 115 -13.55 10.32 -17.72
CA VAL A 115 -12.23 10.94 -17.57
C VAL A 115 -11.78 10.94 -16.10
N HIS A 116 -12.66 11.30 -15.16
CA HIS A 116 -12.32 11.32 -13.73
C HIS A 116 -12.03 9.89 -13.23
N SER A 117 -12.85 8.92 -13.63
CA SER A 117 -12.65 7.51 -13.27
C SER A 117 -11.31 6.98 -13.77
N ALA A 118 -10.92 7.33 -15.01
CA ALA A 118 -9.63 6.96 -15.57
C ALA A 118 -8.46 7.61 -14.79
N ILE A 119 -8.58 8.90 -14.45
CA ILE A 119 -7.55 9.61 -13.68
C ILE A 119 -7.31 8.93 -12.32
N PHE A 120 -8.37 8.55 -11.59
CA PHE A 120 -8.22 7.92 -10.28
C PHE A 120 -7.46 6.58 -10.35
N VAL A 121 -7.76 5.78 -11.38
CA VAL A 121 -7.08 4.51 -11.62
C VAL A 121 -5.64 4.71 -12.08
N LEU A 122 -5.39 5.68 -12.95
CA LEU A 122 -4.04 6.01 -13.42
C LEU A 122 -3.15 6.55 -12.29
N ILE A 123 -3.69 7.41 -11.41
CA ILE A 123 -2.97 7.89 -10.23
C ILE A 123 -2.50 6.71 -9.37
N LEU A 124 -3.36 5.73 -9.15
CA LEU A 124 -3.00 4.53 -8.38
C LEU A 124 -2.00 3.64 -9.12
N GLY A 125 -2.30 3.25 -10.36
CA GLY A 125 -1.48 2.32 -11.14
C GLY A 125 -0.07 2.86 -11.43
N LEU A 126 0.07 4.19 -11.56
CA LEU A 126 1.34 4.87 -11.77
C LEU A 126 2.04 5.29 -10.47
N SER A 127 1.42 5.04 -9.31
CA SER A 127 2.06 5.36 -8.03
C SER A 127 3.26 4.45 -7.76
N PRO A 128 4.33 4.96 -7.14
CA PRO A 128 5.49 4.13 -6.77
C PRO A 128 5.09 2.98 -5.84
N ILE A 129 4.08 3.19 -5.00
CA ILE A 129 3.62 2.18 -4.03
C ILE A 129 2.99 1.00 -4.77
N PHE A 130 1.97 1.24 -5.60
CA PHE A 130 1.25 0.15 -6.28
C PHE A 130 2.15 -0.63 -7.25
N ALA A 131 2.93 0.06 -8.08
CA ALA A 131 3.80 -0.56 -9.07
C ALA A 131 4.81 -1.53 -8.40
N ASN A 132 5.49 -1.08 -7.33
CA ASN A 132 6.50 -1.89 -6.65
C ASN A 132 5.91 -3.12 -5.95
N ILE A 133 4.77 -2.97 -5.27
CA ILE A 133 4.17 -4.06 -4.50
C ILE A 133 3.47 -5.06 -5.42
N SER A 134 2.99 -4.65 -6.59
CA SER A 134 2.25 -5.52 -7.50
C SER A 134 3.07 -6.67 -8.07
N ILE A 135 4.40 -6.57 -8.08
CA ILE A 135 5.34 -7.62 -8.53
C ILE A 135 6.06 -8.28 -7.36
N SER A 136 5.49 -8.30 -6.19
CA SER A 136 5.96 -9.06 -5.05
C SER A 136 4.81 -9.88 -4.45
N TYR A 137 5.13 -10.95 -3.73
CA TYR A 137 4.11 -11.78 -3.07
C TYR A 137 3.67 -11.16 -1.72
N MET A 138 3.64 -9.83 -1.66
CA MET A 138 3.17 -9.07 -0.50
C MET A 138 1.65 -9.16 -0.33
N THR A 139 1.20 -9.13 0.91
CA THR A 139 -0.23 -9.20 1.26
C THR A 139 -1.02 -7.94 0.91
N ASP A 140 -0.33 -6.83 0.63
CA ASP A 140 -0.93 -5.50 0.46
C ASP A 140 -1.83 -5.43 -0.79
N ILE A 141 -1.34 -5.89 -1.96
CA ILE A 141 -2.13 -5.87 -3.20
C ILE A 141 -3.33 -6.82 -3.14
N PRO A 142 -3.22 -8.08 -2.73
CA PRO A 142 -4.40 -8.94 -2.59
C PRO A 142 -5.43 -8.36 -1.60
N ALA A 143 -5.00 -7.90 -0.41
CA ALA A 143 -5.92 -7.29 0.55
C ALA A 143 -6.62 -6.06 -0.03
N PHE A 144 -5.86 -5.13 -0.64
CA PHE A 144 -6.41 -3.98 -1.34
C PHE A 144 -7.40 -4.39 -2.45
N SER A 145 -7.07 -5.41 -3.24
CA SER A 145 -7.93 -5.88 -4.33
C SER A 145 -9.29 -6.33 -3.82
N PHE A 146 -9.31 -7.11 -2.74
CA PHE A 146 -10.55 -7.56 -2.13
C PHE A 146 -11.31 -6.42 -1.42
N GLN A 147 -10.63 -5.39 -0.90
CA GLN A 147 -11.28 -4.16 -0.45
C GLN A 147 -12.01 -3.47 -1.62
N ILE A 148 -11.36 -3.36 -2.78
CA ILE A 148 -11.98 -2.76 -3.99
C ILE A 148 -13.16 -3.60 -4.49
N PHE A 149 -13.06 -4.93 -4.50
CA PHE A 149 -14.18 -5.80 -4.86
C PHE A 149 -15.36 -5.61 -3.90
N SER A 150 -15.09 -5.45 -2.61
CA SER A 150 -16.11 -5.14 -1.61
C SER A 150 -16.81 -3.82 -1.92
N LEU A 151 -16.07 -2.75 -2.20
CA LEU A 151 -16.64 -1.45 -2.60
C LEU A 151 -17.42 -1.54 -3.92
N PHE A 152 -16.93 -2.29 -4.88
CA PHE A 152 -17.63 -2.53 -6.14
C PHE A 152 -18.97 -3.23 -5.95
N PHE A 153 -19.01 -4.29 -5.14
CA PHE A 153 -20.26 -5.01 -4.86
C PHE A 153 -21.24 -4.21 -4.02
N ILE A 154 -20.76 -3.46 -2.99
CA ILE A 154 -21.67 -2.61 -2.21
C ILE A 154 -22.28 -1.48 -3.06
N ALA A 155 -21.53 -0.96 -4.04
CA ALA A 155 -22.08 -0.03 -5.02
C ALA A 155 -23.19 -0.66 -5.86
N LYS A 156 -23.04 -1.93 -6.24
CA LYS A 156 -24.09 -2.68 -6.97
C LYS A 156 -25.36 -2.85 -6.16
N VAL A 157 -25.27 -3.00 -4.85
CA VAL A 157 -26.47 -3.02 -3.96
C VAL A 157 -27.29 -1.74 -4.13
N HIS A 158 -26.62 -0.59 -4.29
CA HIS A 158 -27.28 0.70 -4.43
C HIS A 158 -27.98 0.85 -5.80
N PHE A 159 -27.38 0.36 -6.88
CA PHE A 159 -27.89 0.55 -8.24
C PHE A 159 -28.77 -0.60 -8.76
N ALA A 160 -28.65 -1.80 -8.19
CA ALA A 160 -29.41 -2.96 -8.62
C ALA A 160 -30.85 -2.91 -8.06
N ARG A 161 -31.83 -3.12 -8.93
CA ARG A 161 -33.23 -3.32 -8.50
C ARG A 161 -33.51 -4.77 -8.04
N LYS A 162 -32.69 -5.72 -8.48
CA LYS A 162 -32.76 -7.15 -8.17
C LYS A 162 -31.43 -7.65 -7.61
N HIS A 163 -31.45 -8.76 -6.88
CA HIS A 163 -30.26 -9.44 -6.33
C HIS A 163 -29.44 -8.65 -5.29
N ASN A 164 -30.05 -7.68 -4.60
CA ASN A 164 -29.35 -6.85 -3.61
C ASN A 164 -28.71 -7.66 -2.48
N SER A 165 -29.37 -8.74 -2.02
CA SER A 165 -28.82 -9.64 -1.00
C SER A 165 -27.54 -10.36 -1.49
N LEU A 166 -27.52 -10.82 -2.76
CA LEU A 166 -26.36 -11.46 -3.35
C LEU A 166 -25.17 -10.50 -3.43
N TYR A 167 -25.39 -9.27 -3.93
CA TYR A 167 -24.33 -8.27 -3.99
C TYR A 167 -23.84 -7.87 -2.61
N PHE A 168 -24.74 -7.77 -1.62
CA PHE A 168 -24.34 -7.48 -0.25
C PHE A 168 -23.52 -8.62 0.36
N SER A 169 -23.91 -9.87 0.13
CA SER A 169 -23.15 -11.05 0.58
C SER A 169 -21.77 -11.12 -0.11
N ALA A 170 -21.70 -10.82 -1.40
CA ALA A 170 -20.43 -10.75 -2.12
C ALA A 170 -19.51 -9.63 -1.59
N ALA A 171 -20.08 -8.45 -1.26
CA ALA A 171 -19.33 -7.37 -0.63
C ALA A 171 -18.77 -7.77 0.74
N ALA A 172 -19.59 -8.43 1.56
CA ALA A 172 -19.21 -8.88 2.88
C ALA A 172 -18.18 -10.01 2.84
N LEU A 173 -18.34 -10.97 1.93
CA LEU A 173 -17.38 -12.04 1.72
C LEU A 173 -16.02 -11.50 1.26
N THR A 174 -16.00 -10.59 0.28
CA THR A 174 -14.76 -9.99 -0.20
C THR A 174 -14.09 -9.12 0.87
N ALA A 175 -14.86 -8.42 1.72
CA ALA A 175 -14.32 -7.71 2.88
C ALA A 175 -13.68 -8.67 3.90
N PHE A 176 -14.31 -9.79 4.18
CA PHE A 176 -13.77 -10.84 5.04
C PHE A 176 -12.48 -11.43 4.47
N VAL A 177 -12.45 -11.74 3.17
CA VAL A 177 -11.23 -12.21 2.49
C VAL A 177 -10.11 -11.17 2.59
N ALA A 178 -10.39 -9.88 2.37
CA ALA A 178 -9.41 -8.82 2.56
C ALA A 178 -8.78 -8.84 3.96
N PHE A 179 -9.61 -8.99 5.00
CA PHE A 179 -9.15 -9.10 6.39
C PHE A 179 -8.34 -10.38 6.64
N SER A 180 -8.77 -11.52 6.09
CA SER A 180 -8.06 -12.80 6.25
C SER A 180 -6.68 -12.80 5.57
N ILE A 181 -6.45 -11.89 4.63
CA ILE A 181 -5.15 -11.65 3.99
C ILE A 181 -4.31 -10.68 4.84
N ARG A 182 -4.91 -9.56 5.28
CA ARG A 182 -4.21 -8.53 6.04
C ARG A 182 -5.17 -7.76 6.94
N GLN A 183 -4.70 -7.38 8.13
CA GLN A 183 -5.51 -6.64 9.13
C GLN A 183 -6.08 -5.32 8.59
N SER A 184 -5.39 -4.64 7.65
CA SER A 184 -5.91 -3.43 7.00
C SER A 184 -7.24 -3.67 6.26
N GLY A 185 -7.55 -4.92 5.90
CA GLY A 185 -8.86 -5.30 5.35
C GLY A 185 -10.04 -5.04 6.29
N VAL A 186 -9.79 -4.82 7.59
CA VAL A 186 -10.83 -4.42 8.55
C VAL A 186 -11.58 -3.15 8.10
N THR A 187 -10.92 -2.26 7.37
CA THR A 187 -11.54 -1.05 6.83
C THR A 187 -12.71 -1.37 5.88
N ALA A 188 -12.57 -2.42 5.06
CA ALA A 188 -13.67 -2.90 4.22
C ALA A 188 -14.78 -3.56 5.04
N VAL A 189 -14.43 -4.37 6.05
CA VAL A 189 -15.41 -5.01 6.95
C VAL A 189 -16.25 -3.94 7.64
N VAL A 190 -15.62 -2.92 8.23
CA VAL A 190 -16.32 -1.82 8.90
C VAL A 190 -17.15 -1.01 7.90
N THR A 191 -16.62 -0.76 6.68
CA THR A 191 -17.36 -0.05 5.62
C THR A 191 -18.65 -0.81 5.26
N VAL A 192 -18.57 -2.11 5.02
CA VAL A 192 -19.74 -2.94 4.68
C VAL A 192 -20.74 -2.97 5.84
N PHE A 193 -20.25 -3.10 7.08
CA PHE A 193 -21.07 -3.08 8.27
C PHE A 193 -21.85 -1.76 8.41
N VAL A 194 -21.17 -0.62 8.31
CA VAL A 194 -21.79 0.70 8.39
C VAL A 194 -22.80 0.90 7.25
N MET A 195 -22.45 0.49 6.03
CA MET A 195 -23.38 0.55 4.89
C MET A 195 -24.61 -0.35 5.09
N GLY A 196 -24.42 -1.52 5.70
CA GLY A 196 -25.50 -2.41 6.08
C GLY A 196 -26.45 -1.76 7.10
N LEU A 197 -25.91 -1.07 8.13
CA LEU A 197 -26.72 -0.34 9.10
C LEU A 197 -27.51 0.80 8.45
N ILE A 198 -26.91 1.52 7.51
CA ILE A 198 -27.55 2.63 6.79
C ILE A 198 -28.67 2.12 5.87
N ALA A 199 -28.52 0.92 5.31
CA ALA A 199 -29.55 0.28 4.48
C ALA A 199 -30.83 -0.13 5.27
N THR A 200 -31.01 0.36 6.50
CA THR A 200 -32.17 0.06 7.37
C THR A 200 -33.54 0.48 6.79
N ARG A 201 -33.55 1.33 5.77
CA ARG A 201 -34.77 1.68 5.01
C ARG A 201 -35.20 0.61 3.99
N SER A 202 -34.44 -0.47 3.89
CA SER A 202 -34.68 -1.58 2.97
C SER A 202 -35.89 -2.45 3.40
N PRO A 203 -36.46 -3.24 2.46
CA PRO A 203 -37.52 -4.20 2.79
C PRO A 203 -37.10 -5.16 3.92
N ALA A 204 -38.04 -5.62 4.74
CA ALA A 204 -37.75 -6.42 5.94
C ALA A 204 -36.93 -7.70 5.66
N ARG A 205 -37.12 -8.34 4.49
CA ARG A 205 -36.33 -9.53 4.08
C ARG A 205 -34.86 -9.17 3.85
N LEU A 206 -34.58 -8.05 3.18
CA LEU A 206 -33.22 -7.59 2.94
C LEU A 206 -32.53 -7.19 4.26
N ARG A 207 -33.26 -6.57 5.20
CA ARG A 207 -32.73 -6.22 6.54
C ARG A 207 -32.27 -7.46 7.31
N LYS A 208 -33.05 -8.55 7.28
CA LYS A 208 -32.69 -9.82 7.94
C LYS A 208 -31.41 -10.42 7.31
N SER A 209 -31.32 -10.44 5.96
CA SER A 209 -30.15 -10.94 5.26
C SER A 209 -28.91 -10.09 5.57
N ILE A 210 -29.03 -8.77 5.57
CA ILE A 210 -27.93 -7.85 5.91
C ILE A 210 -27.44 -8.12 7.34
N PHE A 211 -28.38 -8.25 8.30
CA PHE A 211 -28.02 -8.52 9.69
C PHE A 211 -27.29 -9.85 9.84
N LEU A 212 -27.83 -10.93 9.25
CA LEU A 212 -27.20 -12.25 9.32
C LEU A 212 -25.82 -12.26 8.68
N VAL A 213 -25.67 -11.70 7.49
CA VAL A 213 -24.40 -11.64 6.78
C VAL A 213 -23.36 -10.82 7.58
N ASN A 214 -23.77 -9.67 8.14
CA ASN A 214 -22.88 -8.87 8.98
C ASN A 214 -22.46 -9.64 10.24
N ALA A 215 -23.38 -10.33 10.90
CA ALA A 215 -23.06 -11.13 12.09
C ALA A 215 -22.05 -12.24 11.76
N VAL A 216 -22.24 -12.96 10.64
CA VAL A 216 -21.34 -14.02 10.18
C VAL A 216 -19.95 -13.46 9.83
N VAL A 217 -19.90 -12.33 9.11
CA VAL A 217 -18.62 -11.71 8.71
C VAL A 217 -17.88 -11.15 9.92
N LEU A 218 -18.56 -10.47 10.83
CA LEU A 218 -17.93 -9.96 12.06
C LEU A 218 -17.46 -11.10 12.96
N GLY A 219 -18.27 -12.14 13.15
CA GLY A 219 -17.90 -13.33 13.92
C GLY A 219 -16.72 -14.07 13.28
N GLY A 220 -16.72 -14.26 11.95
CA GLY A 220 -15.62 -14.83 11.19
C GLY A 220 -14.35 -13.99 11.28
N THR A 221 -14.47 -12.66 11.20
CA THR A 221 -13.34 -11.73 11.35
C THR A 221 -12.72 -11.83 12.76
N ALA A 222 -13.55 -11.86 13.79
CA ALA A 222 -13.09 -12.03 15.17
C ALA A 222 -12.43 -13.41 15.37
N PHE A 223 -13.02 -14.47 14.81
CA PHE A 223 -12.45 -15.82 14.86
C PHE A 223 -11.09 -15.90 14.17
N VAL A 224 -10.97 -15.38 12.93
CA VAL A 224 -9.68 -15.37 12.20
C VAL A 224 -8.63 -14.58 12.96
N PHE A 225 -9.00 -13.44 13.55
CA PHE A 225 -8.08 -12.64 14.36
C PHE A 225 -7.61 -13.39 15.60
N TYR A 226 -8.53 -14.00 16.34
CA TYR A 226 -8.20 -14.79 17.53
C TYR A 226 -7.33 -16.00 17.19
N TYR A 227 -7.73 -16.78 16.18
CA TYR A 227 -7.00 -17.95 15.70
C TYR A 227 -5.60 -17.61 15.22
N TRP A 228 -5.47 -16.59 14.36
CA TRP A 228 -4.18 -16.10 13.90
C TRP A 228 -3.27 -15.68 15.07
N ARG A 229 -3.83 -14.96 16.03
CA ARG A 229 -3.09 -14.55 17.22
C ARG A 229 -2.58 -15.72 18.05
N SER A 230 -3.36 -16.80 18.14
CA SER A 230 -2.97 -17.99 18.88
C SER A 230 -1.89 -18.82 18.18
N LEU A 231 -1.82 -18.78 16.85
CA LEU A 231 -0.84 -19.53 16.05
C LEU A 231 0.51 -18.82 15.92
N SER A 232 0.58 -17.53 16.21
CA SER A 232 1.80 -16.75 16.04
C SER A 232 2.58 -16.68 17.34
N PRO A 233 3.62 -17.52 17.53
CA PRO A 233 4.46 -17.50 18.74
C PRO A 233 5.26 -16.21 18.87
N LEU A 234 5.46 -15.50 17.75
CA LEU A 234 6.21 -14.24 17.65
C LEU A 234 5.32 -13.01 17.69
N TYR A 235 4.02 -13.18 17.96
CA TYR A 235 3.12 -12.05 18.10
C TYR A 235 3.55 -11.18 19.31
N LYS A 236 4.47 -10.30 19.03
CA LYS A 236 4.64 -9.10 19.85
C LYS A 236 3.46 -8.21 19.52
N SER A 237 2.42 -8.22 20.39
CA SER A 237 1.43 -7.17 20.34
C SER A 237 2.21 -5.85 20.39
N TYR A 238 2.11 -5.05 19.33
CA TYR A 238 2.30 -3.63 19.50
C TYR A 238 1.07 -3.18 20.30
N PRO A 239 1.17 -3.04 21.63
CA PRO A 239 0.04 -2.58 22.42
C PRO A 239 -0.27 -1.19 21.87
N ILE A 240 -1.53 -0.95 21.57
CA ILE A 240 -2.00 0.44 21.48
C ILE A 240 -1.70 0.98 22.88
N SER A 241 -0.62 1.73 23.02
CA SER A 241 -0.28 2.35 24.28
C SER A 241 -1.32 3.45 24.50
N TRP A 242 -2.06 3.35 25.60
CA TRP A 242 -3.05 4.39 25.94
C TRP A 242 -2.37 5.74 26.20
N ASP A 243 -1.05 5.76 26.43
CA ASP A 243 -0.22 6.97 26.52
C ASP A 243 -0.22 7.78 25.22
N GLN A 244 -0.45 7.12 24.07
CA GLN A 244 -0.63 7.77 22.76
C GLN A 244 -1.85 8.71 22.76
N PHE A 245 -2.85 8.43 23.60
CA PHE A 245 -4.05 9.27 23.76
C PHE A 245 -3.90 10.34 24.83
N ALA A 246 -2.79 10.38 25.58
CA ALA A 246 -2.54 11.43 26.56
C ALA A 246 -2.54 12.84 25.92
N ASN A 247 -2.15 12.93 24.62
CA ASN A 247 -2.20 14.16 23.84
C ASN A 247 -2.93 13.95 22.49
N PRO A 248 -4.25 13.74 22.49
CA PRO A 248 -5.01 13.37 21.29
C PRO A 248 -4.93 14.41 20.17
N VAL A 249 -4.77 15.69 20.51
CA VAL A 249 -4.66 16.77 19.52
C VAL A 249 -3.35 16.67 18.76
N SER A 250 -2.23 16.49 19.45
CA SER A 250 -0.90 16.32 18.84
C SER A 250 -0.87 15.05 17.99
N PHE A 251 -1.43 13.95 18.48
CA PHE A 251 -1.55 12.69 17.78
C PHE A 251 -2.30 12.84 16.44
N VAL A 252 -3.52 13.37 16.47
CA VAL A 252 -4.35 13.56 15.26
C VAL A 252 -3.66 14.52 14.29
N ALA A 253 -3.09 15.62 14.80
CA ALA A 253 -2.43 16.63 13.96
C ALA A 253 -1.19 16.05 13.25
N THR A 254 -0.35 15.30 13.97
CA THR A 254 0.84 14.63 13.42
C THR A 254 0.45 13.59 12.38
N SER A 255 -0.55 12.75 12.69
CA SER A 255 -1.05 11.72 11.77
C SER A 255 -1.60 12.33 10.49
N LEU A 256 -2.43 13.38 10.59
CA LEU A 256 -2.98 14.07 9.41
C LEU A 256 -1.89 14.76 8.57
N ALA A 257 -0.90 15.38 9.21
CA ALA A 257 0.22 16.00 8.50
C ALA A 257 1.06 14.94 7.76
N THR A 258 1.36 13.83 8.41
CA THR A 258 2.12 12.70 7.85
C THR A 258 1.37 12.04 6.67
N ILE A 259 0.06 11.77 6.84
CA ILE A 259 -0.83 11.28 5.78
C ILE A 259 -0.85 12.28 4.61
N GLY A 260 -0.99 13.56 4.92
CA GLY A 260 -1.02 14.64 3.94
C GLY A 260 0.27 14.72 3.11
N MET A 261 1.43 14.67 3.72
CA MET A 261 2.71 14.68 2.99
C MET A 261 2.88 13.45 2.10
N THR A 262 2.42 12.30 2.56
CA THR A 262 2.58 11.03 1.83
C THR A 262 1.60 10.92 0.65
N TYR A 263 0.32 11.22 0.89
CA TYR A 263 -0.72 10.98 -0.12
C TYR A 263 -1.20 12.25 -0.81
N GLY A 264 -0.87 13.44 -0.30
CA GLY A 264 -1.31 14.70 -0.87
C GLY A 264 -0.85 14.92 -2.31
N LEU A 265 0.32 14.39 -2.70
CA LEU A 265 0.81 14.43 -4.06
C LEU A 265 -0.22 13.88 -5.07
N TYR A 266 -0.96 12.84 -4.69
CA TYR A 266 -1.97 12.20 -5.54
C TYR A 266 -3.22 13.05 -5.77
N LEU A 267 -3.39 14.14 -5.01
CA LEU A 267 -4.43 15.14 -5.23
C LEU A 267 -4.09 16.11 -6.38
N LEU A 268 -2.80 16.26 -6.71
CA LEU A 268 -2.33 17.30 -7.62
C LEU A 268 -3.02 17.27 -9.00
N PRO A 269 -3.16 16.12 -9.71
CA PRO A 269 -3.82 16.08 -11.01
C PRO A 269 -5.26 16.58 -10.96
N VAL A 270 -5.95 16.30 -9.85
CA VAL A 270 -7.36 16.63 -9.67
C VAL A 270 -7.56 18.08 -9.21
N LEU A 271 -6.61 18.64 -8.45
CA LEU A 271 -6.65 20.05 -8.07
C LEU A 271 -6.67 20.97 -9.27
N PHE A 272 -5.97 20.64 -10.36
CA PHE A 272 -6.00 21.42 -11.59
C PHE A 272 -7.36 21.39 -12.32
N LEU A 273 -8.27 20.49 -11.92
CA LEU A 273 -9.66 20.49 -12.38
C LEU A 273 -10.57 21.38 -11.52
N VAL A 274 -10.10 21.85 -10.37
CA VAL A 274 -10.80 22.83 -9.54
C VAL A 274 -10.55 24.24 -10.10
N SER A 275 -11.60 25.06 -10.19
CA SER A 275 -11.49 26.45 -10.67
C SER A 275 -11.18 27.39 -9.50
N PRO A 276 -9.96 27.99 -9.41
CA PRO A 276 -9.65 28.94 -8.34
C PRO A 276 -10.57 30.15 -8.33
N ARG A 277 -10.94 30.65 -9.53
CA ARG A 277 -11.85 31.80 -9.66
C ARG A 277 -13.24 31.51 -9.12
N LYS A 278 -13.84 30.37 -9.49
CA LYS A 278 -15.14 29.94 -8.95
C LYS A 278 -15.07 29.73 -7.44
N PHE A 279 -13.98 29.12 -6.96
CA PHE A 279 -13.73 28.92 -5.56
C PHE A 279 -13.65 30.22 -4.77
N TYR A 280 -12.89 31.20 -5.27
CA TYR A 280 -12.76 32.52 -4.65
C TYR A 280 -14.08 33.31 -4.67
N LEU A 281 -14.73 33.43 -5.84
CA LEU A 281 -15.93 34.26 -6.01
C LEU A 281 -17.13 33.75 -5.21
N ARG A 282 -17.27 32.43 -5.08
CA ARG A 282 -18.42 31.84 -4.39
C ARG A 282 -18.33 31.96 -2.86
N TYR A 283 -17.13 32.13 -2.34
CA TYR A 283 -16.85 32.05 -0.91
C TYR A 283 -16.21 33.34 -0.35
N LYS A 284 -16.38 34.44 -1.01
CA LYS A 284 -15.97 35.78 -0.53
C LYS A 284 -16.87 36.15 0.66
N GLY A 285 -16.43 35.87 1.90
CA GLY A 285 -17.18 36.27 3.11
C GLY A 285 -16.97 35.34 4.31
N SER A 286 -17.82 35.34 5.25
CA SER A 286 -17.87 35.01 6.69
C SER A 286 -17.11 33.83 7.30
N TYR A 287 -16.50 32.94 6.51
CA TYR A 287 -15.83 31.73 7.05
C TYR A 287 -14.31 31.73 6.88
N PHE A 288 -13.76 32.77 6.30
CA PHE A 288 -12.32 32.88 6.02
C PHE A 288 -11.46 32.70 7.28
N ILE A 289 -11.87 33.26 8.41
CA ILE A 289 -11.12 33.19 9.67
C ILE A 289 -11.00 31.75 10.17
N SER A 290 -12.09 30.99 10.16
CA SER A 290 -12.06 29.61 10.67
C SER A 290 -11.27 28.67 9.75
N GLU A 291 -11.29 28.90 8.44
CA GLU A 291 -10.49 28.15 7.47
C GLU A 291 -9.01 28.51 7.62
N LEU A 292 -8.71 29.81 7.79
CA LEU A 292 -7.37 30.28 8.08
C LEU A 292 -6.82 29.67 9.37
N LEU A 293 -7.63 29.59 10.44
CA LEU A 293 -7.22 28.96 11.69
C LEU A 293 -6.88 27.48 11.51
N VAL A 294 -7.67 26.72 10.72
CA VAL A 294 -7.36 25.31 10.43
C VAL A 294 -6.08 25.19 9.62
N VAL A 295 -5.91 26.00 8.58
CA VAL A 295 -4.67 26.03 7.77
C VAL A 295 -3.47 26.38 8.64
N LEU A 296 -3.58 27.43 9.46
CA LEU A 296 -2.52 27.85 10.39
C LEU A 296 -2.21 26.75 11.42
N SER A 297 -3.22 26.08 11.97
CA SER A 297 -3.01 24.97 12.91
C SER A 297 -2.21 23.84 12.26
N VAL A 298 -2.53 23.44 11.03
CA VAL A 298 -1.78 22.40 10.31
C VAL A 298 -0.36 22.85 9.98
N VAL A 299 -0.18 24.11 9.55
CA VAL A 299 1.15 24.68 9.27
C VAL A 299 1.98 24.78 10.54
N ILE A 300 1.42 25.27 11.64
CA ILE A 300 2.08 25.35 12.95
C ILE A 300 2.48 23.94 13.42
N THR A 301 1.57 22.98 13.33
CA THR A 301 1.85 21.56 13.64
C THR A 301 3.01 21.05 12.81
N PHE A 302 3.02 21.33 11.50
CA PHE A 302 4.10 20.93 10.62
C PHE A 302 5.45 21.56 11.02
N VAL A 303 5.46 22.85 11.36
CA VAL A 303 6.69 23.57 11.77
C VAL A 303 7.22 23.07 13.11
N ILE A 304 6.33 22.83 14.08
CA ILE A 304 6.70 22.42 15.44
C ILE A 304 7.09 20.95 15.49
N LEU A 305 6.23 20.06 14.96
CA LEU A 305 6.40 18.62 15.10
C LEU A 305 7.31 18.02 14.00
N ARG A 306 7.58 18.77 12.93
CA ARG A 306 8.38 18.32 11.78
C ARG A 306 8.09 16.88 11.40
N PRO A 307 6.82 16.52 11.16
CA PRO A 307 6.45 15.16 10.84
C PRO A 307 7.21 14.72 9.58
N LYS A 308 7.58 13.45 9.54
CA LYS A 308 8.21 12.87 8.36
C LYS A 308 7.13 12.20 7.52
N PRO A 309 7.26 12.18 6.18
CA PRO A 309 6.38 11.35 5.36
C PRO A 309 6.56 9.89 5.77
N ILE A 310 5.49 9.13 5.61
CA ILE A 310 5.54 7.70 5.83
C ILE A 310 6.40 7.11 4.74
N GLY A 311 7.55 6.58 5.12
CA GLY A 311 8.47 5.95 4.20
C GLY A 311 8.23 4.45 4.10
N ASN A 312 8.39 3.95 2.93
CA ASN A 312 8.75 2.59 2.55
C ASN A 312 8.90 2.52 1.02
N TYR A 313 7.82 2.80 0.28
CA TYR A 313 7.81 2.93 -1.18
C TYR A 313 7.72 4.39 -1.65
N PHE A 314 7.05 5.23 -0.88
CA PHE A 314 7.11 6.68 -1.04
C PHE A 314 8.37 7.18 -0.32
N SER A 315 9.50 7.05 -0.98
CA SER A 315 10.83 7.30 -0.40
C SER A 315 11.72 8.08 -1.35
N ARG A 316 12.65 8.83 -0.78
CA ARG A 316 13.76 9.44 -1.49
C ARG A 316 14.74 8.39 -2.03
N PHE A 317 14.90 7.31 -1.26
CA PHE A 317 15.82 6.22 -1.52
C PHE A 317 15.14 5.08 -2.28
N VAL A 318 15.94 4.17 -2.78
CA VAL A 318 15.43 2.91 -3.30
C VAL A 318 14.53 2.25 -2.23
N PRO A 319 13.30 1.85 -2.57
CA PRO A 319 12.44 1.16 -1.63
C PRO A 319 13.14 -0.02 -0.94
N TYR A 320 13.00 -0.12 0.37
CA TYR A 320 13.62 -1.13 1.28
C TYR A 320 15.14 -1.08 1.43
N ALA A 321 15.85 -0.40 0.59
CA ALA A 321 17.31 -0.36 0.68
C ALA A 321 17.80 0.26 2.00
N ALA A 322 17.00 1.13 2.62
CA ALA A 322 17.32 1.74 3.92
C ALA A 322 17.37 0.75 5.09
N THR A 323 16.77 -0.45 4.93
CA THR A 323 16.80 -1.48 5.98
C THR A 323 18.03 -2.38 5.91
N VAL A 324 18.78 -2.34 4.80
CA VAL A 324 19.89 -3.27 4.54
C VAL A 324 21.25 -2.62 4.68
N ASN A 325 21.41 -1.35 4.35
CA ASN A 325 22.66 -0.59 4.59
C ASN A 325 22.47 0.91 4.30
N ALA A 326 22.98 1.76 5.15
CA ALA A 326 22.80 3.20 5.20
C ALA A 326 23.33 4.02 3.98
N ASN A 327 23.83 3.38 2.93
CA ASN A 327 24.48 4.01 1.79
C ASN A 327 23.77 3.74 0.45
N THR A 328 22.44 3.76 0.45
CA THR A 328 21.66 3.53 -0.76
C THR A 328 21.65 4.75 -1.67
N SER A 329 21.74 4.48 -2.98
CA SER A 329 21.64 5.51 -4.00
C SER A 329 20.29 6.23 -3.94
N ASP A 330 20.34 7.55 -4.01
CA ASP A 330 19.15 8.39 -4.09
C ASP A 330 18.40 8.13 -5.40
N VAL A 331 17.11 7.82 -5.33
CA VAL A 331 16.18 7.82 -6.47
C VAL A 331 15.83 9.26 -6.86
N LEU A 332 15.73 10.11 -5.84
CA LEU A 332 15.47 11.54 -5.95
C LEU A 332 16.55 12.32 -5.20
N SER A 333 16.97 13.43 -5.75
CA SER A 333 17.81 14.37 -5.02
C SER A 333 17.09 14.91 -3.78
N GLY A 334 17.85 15.41 -2.80
CA GLY A 334 17.26 16.01 -1.61
C GLY A 334 16.30 17.15 -1.91
N ARG A 335 16.57 17.95 -2.96
CA ARG A 335 15.72 19.07 -3.39
C ARG A 335 14.42 18.58 -4.05
N GLU A 336 14.49 17.58 -4.91
CA GLU A 336 13.30 16.96 -5.53
C GLU A 336 12.38 16.36 -4.46
N TRP A 337 12.97 15.69 -3.47
CA TRP A 337 12.22 15.10 -2.37
C TRP A 337 11.51 16.15 -1.52
N GLN A 338 12.20 17.23 -1.14
CA GLN A 338 11.60 18.35 -0.41
C GLN A 338 10.47 19.00 -1.21
N LEU A 339 10.65 19.17 -2.52
CA LEU A 339 9.60 19.73 -3.40
C LEU A 339 8.35 18.86 -3.40
N LEU A 340 8.48 17.53 -3.52
CA LEU A 340 7.33 16.63 -3.48
C LEU A 340 6.59 16.69 -2.14
N GLN A 341 7.31 16.80 -1.02
CA GLN A 341 6.71 16.95 0.32
C GLN A 341 5.92 18.26 0.44
N VAL A 342 6.49 19.37 -0.03
CA VAL A 342 5.82 20.68 -0.03
C VAL A 342 4.58 20.64 -0.91
N ILE A 343 4.65 20.07 -2.11
CA ILE A 343 3.49 19.87 -2.99
C ILE A 343 2.42 19.04 -2.26
N GLY A 344 2.79 17.92 -1.64
CA GLY A 344 1.88 17.06 -0.89
C GLY A 344 1.17 17.82 0.24
N LEU A 345 1.91 18.63 1.00
CA LEU A 345 1.35 19.43 2.08
C LEU A 345 0.38 20.49 1.55
N VAL A 346 0.79 21.27 0.55
CA VAL A 346 -0.05 22.35 -0.03
C VAL A 346 -1.34 21.78 -0.62
N THR A 347 -1.25 20.68 -1.36
CA THR A 347 -2.44 20.03 -1.94
C THR A 347 -3.39 19.52 -0.87
N THR A 348 -2.86 18.99 0.23
CA THR A 348 -3.67 18.55 1.38
C THR A 348 -4.35 19.72 2.08
N LEU A 349 -3.67 20.85 2.27
CA LEU A 349 -4.29 22.05 2.86
C LEU A 349 -5.46 22.53 2.01
N ILE A 350 -5.30 22.60 0.69
CA ILE A 350 -6.39 22.98 -0.22
C ILE A 350 -7.55 21.97 -0.11
N PHE A 351 -7.25 20.68 -0.05
CA PHE A 351 -8.25 19.62 0.09
C PHE A 351 -9.04 19.78 1.40
N LEU A 352 -8.36 20.03 2.51
CA LEU A 352 -9.01 20.28 3.81
C LEU A 352 -9.97 21.47 3.76
N VAL A 353 -9.58 22.57 3.13
CA VAL A 353 -10.46 23.73 2.97
C VAL A 353 -11.69 23.37 2.14
N VAL A 354 -11.53 22.61 1.04
CA VAL A 354 -12.65 22.17 0.21
C VAL A 354 -13.61 21.26 1.00
N ILE A 355 -13.08 20.31 1.77
CA ILE A 355 -13.90 19.41 2.62
C ILE A 355 -14.65 20.20 3.68
N LEU A 356 -14.00 21.12 4.39
CA LEU A 356 -14.64 21.92 5.42
C LEU A 356 -15.81 22.73 4.86
N ARG A 357 -15.62 23.35 3.69
CA ARG A 357 -16.70 24.10 3.01
C ARG A 357 -17.85 23.22 2.59
N TRP A 358 -17.53 22.08 1.99
CA TRP A 358 -18.51 21.07 1.59
C TRP A 358 -19.32 20.56 2.79
N SER A 359 -18.65 20.19 3.88
CA SER A 359 -19.29 19.71 5.11
C SER A 359 -20.28 20.72 5.66
N ARG A 360 -19.85 21.98 5.81
CA ARG A 360 -20.72 23.07 6.29
C ARG A 360 -21.96 23.27 5.42
N GLN A 361 -21.79 23.25 4.09
CA GLN A 361 -22.92 23.38 3.16
C GLN A 361 -23.87 22.18 3.29
N SER A 362 -23.35 20.98 3.41
CA SER A 362 -24.13 19.75 3.56
C SER A 362 -24.91 19.73 4.88
N PHE A 363 -24.31 20.15 5.98
CA PHE A 363 -24.98 20.30 7.28
C PHE A 363 -26.07 21.35 7.24
N LYS A 364 -25.80 22.53 6.65
CA LYS A 364 -26.79 23.62 6.52
C LYS A 364 -28.03 23.17 5.72
N ASN A 365 -27.82 22.40 4.68
CA ASN A 365 -28.89 21.93 3.80
C ASN A 365 -29.64 20.70 4.34
N ARG A 366 -29.22 20.14 5.51
CA ARG A 366 -29.70 18.86 6.06
C ARG A 366 -29.73 17.72 5.02
N SER A 367 -28.92 17.82 3.99
CA SER A 367 -28.91 16.93 2.82
C SER A 367 -27.85 15.86 2.90
N ILE A 368 -27.67 15.24 4.06
CA ILE A 368 -26.94 13.95 4.13
C ILE A 368 -27.88 12.90 3.54
N ASN A 369 -28.19 13.02 2.27
CA ASN A 369 -28.76 11.91 1.54
C ASN A 369 -27.66 10.87 1.36
N PHE A 370 -27.85 9.69 1.95
CA PHE A 370 -27.02 8.54 1.71
C PHE A 370 -27.15 8.10 0.25
N SER A 371 -26.57 8.92 -0.63
CA SER A 371 -26.36 8.58 -2.03
C SER A 371 -25.18 7.63 -2.13
N GLY A 372 -25.03 6.95 -3.25
CA GLY A 372 -23.88 6.03 -3.46
C GLY A 372 -22.50 6.66 -3.26
N THR A 373 -22.39 7.99 -3.31
CA THR A 373 -21.17 8.74 -2.95
C THR A 373 -20.86 8.68 -1.45
N SER A 374 -21.83 8.33 -0.61
CA SER A 374 -21.58 8.09 0.82
C SER A 374 -20.66 6.89 1.06
N ILE A 375 -20.64 5.91 0.15
CA ILE A 375 -19.73 4.77 0.22
C ILE A 375 -18.28 5.26 0.18
N ILE A 376 -17.97 6.17 -0.75
CA ILE A 376 -16.63 6.77 -0.90
C ILE A 376 -16.26 7.54 0.37
N GLY A 377 -17.17 8.37 0.88
CA GLY A 377 -16.96 9.17 2.10
C GLY A 377 -16.76 8.31 3.35
N ILE A 378 -17.58 7.28 3.53
CA ILE A 378 -17.48 6.37 4.67
C ILE A 378 -16.18 5.57 4.61
N SER A 379 -15.84 4.98 3.46
CA SER A 379 -14.57 4.27 3.28
C SER A 379 -13.37 5.16 3.51
N PHE A 380 -13.43 6.41 3.05
CA PHE A 380 -12.39 7.41 3.25
C PHE A 380 -12.17 7.71 4.75
N VAL A 381 -13.25 8.01 5.49
CA VAL A 381 -13.18 8.33 6.93
C VAL A 381 -12.66 7.14 7.73
N ILE A 382 -13.18 5.93 7.45
CA ILE A 382 -12.76 4.70 8.13
C ILE A 382 -11.27 4.44 7.86
N THR A 383 -10.83 4.61 6.61
CA THR A 383 -9.42 4.36 6.25
C THR A 383 -8.50 5.39 6.88
N ILE A 384 -8.85 6.67 6.89
CA ILE A 384 -8.05 7.70 7.58
C ILE A 384 -7.96 7.41 9.07
N GLY A 385 -9.08 7.05 9.71
CA GLY A 385 -9.09 6.65 11.11
C GLY A 385 -8.16 5.47 11.37
N PHE A 386 -8.27 4.41 10.56
CA PHE A 386 -7.37 3.25 10.66
C PHE A 386 -5.90 3.65 10.49
N MET A 387 -5.58 4.47 9.48
CA MET A 387 -4.21 4.90 9.22
C MET A 387 -3.65 5.75 10.37
N ALA A 388 -4.45 6.65 10.94
CA ALA A 388 -4.04 7.46 12.07
C ALA A 388 -3.60 6.58 13.27
N PHE A 389 -4.31 5.48 13.53
CA PHE A 389 -3.92 4.52 14.56
C PHE A 389 -2.73 3.65 14.16
N ALA A 390 -2.62 3.26 12.89
CA ALA A 390 -1.55 2.39 12.42
C ALA A 390 -0.17 3.08 12.40
N PHE A 391 -0.12 4.41 12.23
CA PHE A 391 1.15 5.13 12.06
C PHE A 391 1.97 5.29 13.33
N GLU A 392 1.36 5.40 14.48
CA GLU A 392 2.11 5.43 15.73
C GLU A 392 2.77 4.09 16.05
N GLY A 393 2.21 2.99 15.56
CA GLY A 393 2.80 1.65 15.66
C GLY A 393 3.89 1.34 14.62
N GLY A 394 4.40 2.34 13.87
CA GLY A 394 5.39 2.12 12.80
C GLY A 394 4.74 1.68 11.48
N GLY A 395 3.53 2.18 11.19
CA GLY A 395 2.82 1.89 9.94
C GLY A 395 3.55 2.36 8.69
N PHE A 396 3.32 1.66 7.57
CA PHE A 396 3.95 1.91 6.29
C PHE A 396 2.97 2.56 5.30
N ASP A 397 3.49 3.31 4.34
CA ASP A 397 2.74 3.98 3.27
C ASP A 397 1.84 3.02 2.46
N ARG A 398 2.24 1.76 2.32
CA ARG A 398 1.47 0.71 1.63
C ARG A 398 0.11 0.39 2.28
N TYR A 399 -0.06 0.66 3.59
CA TYR A 399 -1.33 0.38 4.27
C TYR A 399 -2.46 1.31 3.83
N GLY A 400 -2.11 2.47 3.29
CA GLY A 400 -3.06 3.45 2.78
C GLY A 400 -3.27 3.41 1.27
N LEU A 401 -2.96 2.30 0.57
CA LEU A 401 -3.16 2.16 -0.88
C LEU A 401 -4.54 2.64 -1.35
N ILE A 402 -5.58 2.34 -0.59
CA ILE A 402 -6.95 2.72 -0.92
C ILE A 402 -7.19 4.23 -0.83
N LEU A 403 -6.37 4.99 -0.07
CA LEU A 403 -6.46 6.45 0.00
C LEU A 403 -6.02 7.10 -1.32
N ILE A 404 -5.10 6.48 -2.05
CA ILE A 404 -4.58 7.02 -3.31
C ILE A 404 -5.71 7.35 -4.31
N PRO A 405 -6.67 6.48 -4.60
CA PRO A 405 -7.81 6.79 -5.45
C PRO A 405 -8.97 7.48 -4.71
N LEU A 406 -9.16 7.26 -3.40
CA LEU A 406 -10.28 7.83 -2.65
C LEU A 406 -10.11 9.34 -2.39
N LEU A 407 -8.88 9.81 -2.10
CA LEU A 407 -8.61 11.24 -1.89
C LEU A 407 -9.00 12.10 -3.10
N PRO A 408 -8.51 11.83 -4.34
CA PRO A 408 -8.93 12.58 -5.52
C PRO A 408 -10.42 12.41 -5.83
N ALA A 409 -11.03 11.24 -5.58
CA ALA A 409 -12.45 11.04 -5.76
C ALA A 409 -13.29 11.92 -4.82
N MET A 410 -12.89 12.03 -3.54
CA MET A 410 -13.52 12.94 -2.57
C MET A 410 -13.37 14.39 -2.98
N LEU A 411 -12.19 14.80 -3.46
CA LEU A 411 -11.96 16.17 -3.93
C LEU A 411 -12.89 16.52 -5.10
N ILE A 412 -13.02 15.65 -6.10
CA ILE A 412 -13.95 15.84 -7.23
C ILE A 412 -15.39 15.90 -6.74
N LYS A 413 -15.79 15.01 -5.84
CA LYS A 413 -17.16 15.01 -5.30
C LYS A 413 -17.49 16.30 -4.58
N CYS A 414 -16.66 16.70 -3.64
CA CYS A 414 -16.85 17.95 -2.89
C CYS A 414 -16.85 19.18 -3.84
N SER A 415 -15.93 19.21 -4.81
CA SER A 415 -15.83 20.30 -5.77
C SER A 415 -17.02 20.35 -6.74
N SER A 416 -17.58 19.19 -7.12
CA SER A 416 -18.80 19.10 -7.93
C SER A 416 -20.00 19.65 -7.18
N ASP A 417 -20.20 19.22 -5.93
CA ASP A 417 -21.31 19.68 -5.08
C ASP A 417 -21.21 21.18 -4.81
N LEU A 418 -20.00 21.71 -4.67
CA LEU A 418 -19.72 23.14 -4.56
C LEU A 418 -19.76 23.88 -5.90
N SER A 419 -19.98 23.19 -7.03
CA SER A 419 -20.01 23.76 -8.41
C SER A 419 -18.75 24.54 -8.77
N ILE A 420 -17.58 24.12 -8.27
CA ILE A 420 -16.29 24.77 -8.54
C ILE A 420 -15.42 24.02 -9.54
N LEU A 421 -15.89 22.88 -10.09
CA LEU A 421 -15.17 22.16 -11.12
C LEU A 421 -15.08 22.93 -12.44
N ARG A 422 -13.97 22.70 -13.15
CA ARG A 422 -13.81 23.07 -14.56
C ARG A 422 -14.48 22.04 -15.45
N ASN A 423 -15.05 22.47 -16.55
CA ASN A 423 -15.71 21.58 -17.51
C ASN A 423 -14.71 20.87 -18.45
N ARG A 424 -13.46 21.30 -18.49
CA ARG A 424 -12.45 20.77 -19.42
C ARG A 424 -11.24 20.23 -18.65
N PHE A 425 -10.71 19.14 -19.13
CA PHE A 425 -9.42 18.61 -18.70
C PHE A 425 -8.32 19.60 -19.06
N SER A 426 -7.43 19.91 -18.11
CA SER A 426 -6.37 20.90 -18.31
C SER A 426 -5.03 20.22 -18.60
N PHE A 427 -4.19 20.89 -19.40
CA PHE A 427 -2.80 20.46 -19.61
C PHE A 427 -2.04 20.30 -18.28
N SER A 428 -2.32 21.16 -17.30
CA SER A 428 -1.71 21.08 -15.97
C SER A 428 -2.08 19.79 -15.22
N ALA A 429 -3.29 19.27 -15.40
CA ALA A 429 -3.69 17.99 -14.81
C ALA A 429 -2.94 16.82 -15.45
N LEU A 430 -2.70 16.88 -16.76
CA LEU A 430 -1.86 15.90 -17.45
C LEU A 430 -0.41 15.98 -17.00
N ALA A 431 0.16 17.18 -16.90
CA ALA A 431 1.53 17.38 -16.41
C ALA A 431 1.71 16.86 -14.98
N ALA A 432 0.72 17.06 -14.11
CA ALA A 432 0.73 16.52 -12.75
C ALA A 432 0.65 14.97 -12.72
N LEU A 433 -0.14 14.37 -13.62
CA LEU A 433 -0.19 12.92 -13.76
C LEU A 433 1.15 12.36 -14.27
N LEU A 434 1.78 13.04 -15.22
CA LEU A 434 3.12 12.68 -15.71
C LEU A 434 4.19 12.78 -14.61
N LEU A 435 4.09 13.77 -13.70
CA LEU A 435 4.99 13.86 -12.55
C LEU A 435 4.89 12.61 -11.66
N ILE A 436 3.67 12.17 -11.36
CA ILE A 436 3.44 10.93 -10.58
C ILE A 436 4.00 9.72 -11.35
N ALA A 437 3.75 9.65 -12.65
CA ALA A 437 4.25 8.56 -13.50
C ALA A 437 5.79 8.50 -13.51
N VAL A 438 6.45 9.63 -13.70
CA VAL A 438 7.94 9.71 -13.70
C VAL A 438 8.50 9.27 -12.35
N PHE A 439 7.89 9.70 -11.24
CA PHE A 439 8.32 9.25 -9.92
C PHE A 439 8.08 7.74 -9.72
N GLY A 440 6.91 7.24 -10.13
CA GLY A 440 6.59 5.81 -10.05
C GLY A 440 7.55 4.96 -10.88
N VAL A 441 7.84 5.39 -12.11
CA VAL A 441 8.79 4.73 -13.02
C VAL A 441 10.20 4.70 -12.45
N LYS A 442 10.72 5.83 -11.97
CA LYS A 442 12.04 5.89 -11.33
C LYS A 442 12.13 4.97 -10.11
N SER A 443 11.13 5.01 -9.24
CA SER A 443 11.08 4.17 -8.04
C SER A 443 10.98 2.69 -8.37
N PHE A 444 10.19 2.32 -9.38
CA PHE A 444 10.02 0.93 -9.80
C PHE A 444 11.29 0.38 -10.46
N ASP A 445 11.89 1.14 -11.37
CA ASP A 445 13.13 0.74 -12.07
C ASP A 445 14.26 0.53 -11.06
N SER A 446 14.50 1.52 -10.20
CA SER A 446 15.56 1.45 -9.19
C SER A 446 15.36 0.28 -8.20
N SER A 447 14.14 0.05 -7.74
CA SER A 447 13.83 -1.04 -6.82
C SER A 447 14.04 -2.42 -7.45
N THR A 448 13.55 -2.61 -8.69
CA THR A 448 13.65 -3.91 -9.36
C THR A 448 15.07 -4.25 -9.77
N VAL A 449 15.87 -3.26 -10.22
CA VAL A 449 17.29 -3.47 -10.52
C VAL A 449 18.08 -3.79 -9.25
N PHE A 450 17.81 -3.05 -8.16
CA PHE A 450 18.51 -3.26 -6.90
C PHE A 450 18.27 -4.66 -6.34
N ASP A 451 17.00 -5.08 -6.29
CA ASP A 451 16.65 -6.42 -5.78
C ASP A 451 17.24 -7.51 -6.69
N GLY A 452 17.13 -7.38 -8.02
CA GLY A 452 17.70 -8.32 -8.98
C GLY A 452 19.22 -8.44 -8.87
N ALA A 453 19.93 -7.31 -8.78
CA ALA A 453 21.38 -7.30 -8.65
C ALA A 453 21.86 -7.94 -7.35
N LYS A 454 21.16 -7.65 -6.23
CA LYS A 454 21.48 -8.20 -4.92
C LYS A 454 21.35 -9.72 -4.88
N TRP A 455 20.26 -10.25 -5.42
CA TRP A 455 20.06 -11.69 -5.54
C TRP A 455 21.05 -12.35 -6.51
N LYS A 456 21.36 -11.67 -7.62
CA LYS A 456 22.30 -12.18 -8.62
C LYS A 456 23.71 -12.35 -8.05
N ILE A 457 24.23 -11.33 -7.36
CA ILE A 457 25.59 -11.39 -6.78
C ILE A 457 25.67 -12.43 -5.66
N ALA A 458 24.64 -12.56 -4.83
CA ALA A 458 24.60 -13.58 -3.77
C ALA A 458 24.49 -15.00 -4.34
N ASN A 459 23.64 -15.23 -5.37
CA ASN A 459 23.55 -16.53 -6.03
C ASN A 459 24.85 -16.95 -6.71
N GLN A 460 25.57 -16.03 -7.34
CA GLN A 460 26.87 -16.32 -7.93
C GLN A 460 27.89 -16.81 -6.89
N GLU A 461 27.77 -16.32 -5.65
CA GLU A 461 28.63 -16.77 -4.57
C GLU A 461 28.22 -18.16 -4.05
N VAL A 462 26.92 -18.44 -3.99
CA VAL A 462 26.40 -19.79 -3.69
C VAL A 462 26.86 -20.80 -4.76
N GLU A 463 26.82 -20.43 -6.04
CA GLU A 463 27.30 -21.26 -7.15
C GLU A 463 28.80 -21.54 -7.04
N SER A 464 29.57 -20.67 -6.38
CA SER A 464 31.00 -20.87 -6.08
C SER A 464 31.23 -21.83 -4.90
N GLY A 465 30.17 -22.33 -4.26
CA GLY A 465 30.24 -23.32 -3.17
C GLY A 465 29.99 -22.74 -1.78
N THR A 466 29.74 -21.44 -1.64
CA THR A 466 29.46 -20.81 -0.34
C THR A 466 28.05 -21.18 0.13
N ASN A 467 27.93 -21.53 1.40
CA ASN A 467 26.62 -21.80 2.01
C ASN A 467 25.77 -20.50 2.02
N PRO A 468 24.53 -20.53 1.49
CA PRO A 468 23.66 -19.34 1.46
C PRO A 468 23.37 -18.74 2.85
N LEU A 469 23.49 -19.50 3.93
CA LEU A 469 23.34 -19.02 5.31
C LEU A 469 24.52 -18.17 5.79
N HIS A 470 25.66 -18.24 5.10
CA HIS A 470 26.84 -17.42 5.40
C HIS A 470 26.80 -16.06 4.70
N ILE A 471 25.82 -15.84 3.82
CA ILE A 471 25.70 -14.62 3.01
C ILE A 471 24.55 -13.75 3.53
N ASP A 472 24.83 -12.48 3.79
CA ASP A 472 23.81 -11.46 3.90
C ASP A 472 23.54 -10.81 2.52
N GLY A 473 22.60 -11.39 1.80
CA GLY A 473 22.05 -10.85 0.56
C GLY A 473 20.87 -9.93 0.80
N GLY A 474 20.64 -9.48 2.03
CA GLY A 474 19.51 -8.66 2.47
C GLY A 474 18.49 -9.42 3.30
N TYR A 475 17.54 -8.66 3.85
CA TYR A 475 16.48 -9.17 4.73
C TYR A 475 15.73 -10.38 4.12
N GLU A 476 15.33 -10.25 2.87
CA GLU A 476 14.59 -11.29 2.14
C GLU A 476 15.45 -12.51 1.82
N TRP A 477 16.77 -12.35 1.62
CA TRP A 477 17.69 -13.46 1.43
C TRP A 477 17.73 -14.37 2.67
N PHE A 478 17.93 -13.76 3.83
CA PHE A 478 17.91 -14.46 5.10
C PHE A 478 16.60 -15.20 5.34
N ALA A 479 15.49 -14.48 5.18
CA ALA A 479 14.16 -15.04 5.38
C ALA A 479 13.88 -16.22 4.46
N TYR A 480 14.39 -16.18 3.23
CA TYR A 480 14.17 -17.23 2.23
C TYR A 480 15.01 -18.47 2.49
N HIS A 481 16.28 -18.32 2.87
CA HIS A 481 17.21 -19.45 3.05
C HIS A 481 17.14 -20.11 4.43
N GLN A 482 16.35 -19.59 5.36
CA GLN A 482 16.07 -20.30 6.61
C GLN A 482 15.44 -21.66 6.33
N THR A 483 16.11 -22.74 6.69
CA THR A 483 15.66 -24.11 6.39
C THR A 483 14.56 -24.61 7.32
N ASN A 484 14.51 -24.09 8.55
CA ASN A 484 13.54 -24.51 9.57
C ASN A 484 12.65 -23.34 9.99
N PHE A 485 11.37 -23.62 10.29
CA PHE A 485 10.45 -22.69 10.96
C PHE A 485 10.82 -22.53 12.45
N ASP A 486 12.11 -22.64 12.76
CA ASP A 486 12.64 -22.55 14.12
C ASP A 486 12.70 -21.09 14.57
N THR A 487 12.15 -20.83 15.74
CA THR A 487 12.15 -19.50 16.37
C THR A 487 13.56 -18.98 16.66
N THR A 488 14.56 -19.86 16.85
CA THR A 488 15.95 -19.47 17.09
C THR A 488 16.60 -18.77 15.90
N GLN A 489 16.19 -19.10 14.68
CA GLN A 489 16.73 -18.46 13.47
C GLN A 489 16.16 -17.04 13.24
N ILE A 490 14.94 -16.79 13.70
CA ILE A 490 14.36 -15.42 13.67
C ILE A 490 15.11 -14.53 14.65
N ASP A 491 15.53 -15.07 15.78
CA ASP A 491 16.37 -14.36 16.73
C ASP A 491 17.74 -14.02 16.12
N LYS A 492 18.36 -14.96 15.37
CA LYS A 492 19.58 -14.69 14.58
C LYS A 492 19.40 -13.51 13.60
N PHE A 493 18.26 -13.45 12.93
CA PHE A 493 17.96 -12.36 12.00
C PHE A 493 17.84 -10.99 12.72
N VAL A 494 17.15 -10.95 13.85
CA VAL A 494 17.05 -9.73 14.68
C VAL A 494 18.42 -9.32 15.21
N LEU A 495 19.24 -10.29 15.61
CA LEU A 495 20.60 -10.07 16.08
C LEU A 495 21.50 -9.58 14.95
N TRP A 496 21.37 -10.11 13.72
CA TRP A 496 22.09 -9.63 12.56
C TRP A 496 21.71 -8.18 12.19
N GLY A 497 20.44 -7.82 12.28
CA GLY A 497 19.99 -6.44 12.12
C GLY A 497 20.56 -5.48 13.17
N LYS A 498 20.74 -5.94 14.41
CA LYS A 498 21.44 -5.18 15.46
C LYS A 498 22.94 -5.07 15.14
N PHE A 499 23.59 -6.15 14.75
CA PHE A 499 25.01 -6.16 14.39
C PHE A 499 25.32 -5.22 13.24
N SER A 500 24.52 -5.25 12.16
CA SER A 500 24.73 -4.39 10.98
C SER A 500 24.53 -2.90 11.28
N SER A 501 23.75 -2.57 12.30
CA SER A 501 23.51 -1.19 12.74
C SER A 501 24.49 -0.71 13.80
N ASP A 502 24.90 -1.57 14.73
CA ASP A 502 25.79 -1.25 15.84
C ASP A 502 26.33 -2.55 16.49
N PRO A 503 27.50 -3.03 16.02
CA PRO A 503 28.08 -4.29 16.52
C PRO A 503 28.37 -4.29 18.02
N GLU A 504 28.65 -3.12 18.61
CA GLU A 504 28.97 -3.01 20.04
C GLU A 504 27.78 -3.25 20.96
N LYS A 505 26.56 -3.24 20.39
CA LYS A 505 25.33 -3.56 21.15
C LYS A 505 25.05 -5.03 21.34
N LEU A 506 25.85 -5.94 20.76
CA LEU A 506 25.70 -7.36 20.92
C LEU A 506 26.53 -7.87 22.09
N THR A 507 25.93 -8.76 22.90
CA THR A 507 26.68 -9.53 23.91
C THR A 507 27.62 -10.54 23.21
N PRO A 508 28.67 -11.04 23.89
CA PRO A 508 29.55 -12.07 23.34
C PRO A 508 28.81 -13.35 22.91
N GLU A 509 27.72 -13.68 23.59
CA GLU A 509 26.86 -14.83 23.26
C GLU A 509 26.02 -14.57 22.00
N GLU A 510 25.41 -13.38 21.90
CA GLU A 510 24.70 -12.95 20.69
C GLU A 510 25.65 -12.86 19.49
N MET A 511 26.85 -12.33 19.67
CA MET A 511 27.89 -12.27 18.63
C MET A 511 28.26 -13.66 18.10
N LYS A 512 28.34 -14.68 18.96
CA LYS A 512 28.61 -16.05 18.55
C LYS A 512 27.55 -16.61 17.59
N LEU A 513 26.28 -16.21 17.77
CA LEU A 513 25.16 -16.64 16.91
C LEU A 513 25.17 -15.97 15.53
N VAL A 514 25.75 -14.80 15.37
CA VAL A 514 25.83 -14.09 14.08
C VAL A 514 27.15 -14.31 13.33
N LYS A 515 28.14 -14.91 13.95
CA LYS A 515 29.46 -15.17 13.34
C LYS A 515 29.42 -16.05 12.08
N ASP A 516 28.37 -16.86 11.93
CA ASP A 516 28.19 -17.70 10.74
C ASP A 516 27.97 -16.86 9.47
N VAL A 517 27.48 -15.59 9.61
CA VAL A 517 27.30 -14.68 8.50
C VAL A 517 28.57 -13.89 8.28
N CYS A 518 29.36 -14.32 7.32
CA CYS A 518 30.72 -13.81 7.09
C CYS A 518 30.85 -12.99 5.80
N ILE A 519 29.85 -13.03 4.90
CA ILE A 519 29.84 -12.33 3.61
C ILE A 519 28.62 -11.42 3.52
N VAL A 520 28.81 -10.18 3.10
CA VAL A 520 27.73 -9.18 3.02
C VAL A 520 27.70 -8.55 1.63
N ALA A 521 26.51 -8.46 1.02
CA ALA A 521 26.28 -7.67 -0.18
C ALA A 521 26.02 -6.20 0.18
N ARG A 522 26.93 -5.30 -0.20
CA ARG A 522 26.85 -3.86 0.08
C ARG A 522 26.81 -3.03 -1.20
N VAL A 523 26.15 -1.88 -1.15
CA VAL A 523 26.29 -0.84 -2.17
C VAL A 523 27.71 -0.28 -2.10
N ASN A 524 28.35 -0.16 -3.25
CA ASN A 524 29.79 0.06 -3.44
C ASN A 524 30.33 1.30 -2.72
N LYS A 525 30.66 1.13 -1.46
CA LYS A 525 31.65 1.93 -0.70
C LYS A 525 32.40 0.92 0.15
N PRO A 526 33.55 0.41 -0.33
CA PRO A 526 34.37 -0.46 0.48
C PRO A 526 34.74 0.30 1.76
N GLU A 527 34.37 -0.23 2.90
CA GLU A 527 35.07 0.13 4.14
C GLU A 527 36.49 -0.41 3.96
N GLU A 528 37.49 0.38 4.26
CA GLU A 528 38.91 0.07 4.02
C GLU A 528 39.42 -1.25 4.67
N ARG A 529 38.56 -1.94 5.41
CA ARG A 529 38.88 -3.16 6.18
C ARG A 529 38.32 -4.46 5.61
N ASP A 530 37.43 -4.40 4.63
CA ASP A 530 36.72 -5.58 4.14
C ASP A 530 37.34 -6.08 2.82
N GLU A 531 37.61 -7.38 2.77
CA GLU A 531 38.08 -8.03 1.55
C GLU A 531 36.96 -8.09 0.52
N GLU A 532 37.14 -7.45 -0.64
CA GLU A 532 36.19 -7.49 -1.73
C GLU A 532 36.30 -8.80 -2.51
N ILE A 533 35.24 -9.62 -2.45
CA ILE A 533 35.19 -10.91 -3.16
C ILE A 533 34.73 -10.73 -4.60
N ARG A 534 33.71 -9.89 -4.82
CA ARG A 534 33.04 -9.75 -6.12
C ARG A 534 32.39 -8.38 -6.27
N LYS A 535 32.43 -7.84 -7.48
CA LYS A 535 31.68 -6.66 -7.88
C LYS A 535 30.63 -6.97 -8.92
N LEU A 536 29.52 -6.26 -8.86
CA LEU A 536 28.46 -6.31 -9.87
C LEU A 536 27.95 -4.90 -10.15
N GLU A 537 27.88 -4.53 -11.43
CA GLU A 537 27.19 -3.34 -11.90
C GLU A 537 26.00 -3.77 -12.76
N GLU A 538 24.83 -3.27 -12.43
CA GLU A 538 23.61 -3.50 -13.20
C GLU A 538 22.95 -2.16 -13.55
N THR A 539 22.29 -2.13 -14.70
CA THR A 539 21.62 -0.93 -15.21
C THR A 539 20.17 -1.26 -15.53
N GLY A 540 19.25 -0.50 -14.95
CA GLY A 540 17.83 -0.59 -15.20
C GLY A 540 17.42 -0.13 -16.58
N LEU A 541 16.18 -0.41 -16.95
CA LEU A 541 15.60 -0.09 -18.25
C LEU A 541 15.66 1.42 -18.56
N PHE A 542 15.58 2.27 -17.53
CA PHE A 542 15.66 3.74 -17.65
C PHE A 542 17.01 4.31 -17.25
N GLY A 543 18.06 3.48 -17.27
CA GLY A 543 19.43 3.91 -17.08
C GLY A 543 19.83 4.15 -15.62
N TRP A 544 18.99 3.76 -14.64
CA TRP A 544 19.41 3.78 -13.25
C TRP A 544 20.42 2.67 -12.99
N LYS A 545 21.55 3.04 -12.36
CA LYS A 545 22.66 2.12 -12.13
C LYS A 545 22.75 1.75 -10.67
N VAL A 546 23.03 0.48 -10.40
CA VAL A 546 23.41 -0.04 -9.10
C VAL A 546 24.79 -0.69 -9.20
N GLN A 547 25.64 -0.37 -8.25
CA GLN A 547 26.92 -1.05 -8.05
C GLN A 547 26.88 -1.72 -6.68
N LEU A 548 27.10 -3.02 -6.66
CA LEU A 548 27.14 -3.83 -5.46
C LEU A 548 28.49 -4.52 -5.35
N ALA A 549 28.98 -4.67 -4.14
CA ALA A 549 30.14 -5.48 -3.82
C ALA A 549 29.77 -6.55 -2.79
N LEU A 550 30.26 -7.77 -2.98
CA LEU A 550 30.30 -8.81 -1.96
C LEU A 550 31.60 -8.65 -1.19
N GLN A 551 31.49 -8.49 0.08
CA GLN A 551 32.61 -8.25 0.99
C GLN A 551 32.65 -9.33 2.07
N LYS A 552 33.86 -9.84 2.33
CA LYS A 552 34.10 -10.79 3.42
C LYS A 552 34.43 -10.00 4.68
N LEU A 553 33.69 -10.23 5.71
CA LEU A 553 33.86 -9.55 7.01
C LEU A 553 34.90 -10.27 7.88
N TRP A 554 34.90 -11.61 7.85
CA TRP A 554 35.80 -12.51 8.55
C TRP A 554 35.76 -13.90 7.93
N GLU A 555 36.65 -14.80 8.35
CA GLU A 555 36.64 -16.20 7.90
C GLU A 555 35.31 -16.88 8.28
N CYS A 556 34.68 -17.52 7.29
CA CYS A 556 33.49 -18.31 7.48
C CYS A 556 33.86 -19.59 8.27
N GLY A 557 33.20 -19.80 9.39
CA GLY A 557 33.45 -20.96 10.26
C GLY A 557 32.91 -22.27 9.69
#